data_392a5c8a6e20f668f5cd8c3aeed016cc
#
_entry.id   392a5c8a6e20f668f5cd8c3aeed016cc
#
_cell.length_a   1.000
_cell.length_b   1.000
_cell.length_c   1.000
_cell.angle_alpha   90.00
_cell.angle_beta   90.00
_cell.angle_gamma   90.00
#
_symmetry.space_group_name_H-M   'P 1'
#
loop_
_entity.id
_entity.type
_entity.pdbx_description
1 polymer ?
#
loop_
_entity_poly.entity_id
_entity_poly.type
_entity_poly.pdbx_seq_one_letter_code
_entity_poly.pdbx_strand_id
1 'polypeptide(L)'
;GLLGSTEWAETHAEELQRHAALYINSDSNGRGFLDVGGSHTLEKFMNEVARDVVDPEKKIPVGERLRARLILEGDADERREARERADFRIGALGSGSDFTPFLQHVGVASLNLGYGGEDGGGSYHSIYDSFDNYVRFIDPTFDYGITLAETAGRVTLRFADADTLPLSFGDFSDTVSRYVKEVTKLADDTREEIAEKNRRIADGTFRAGFDPTETYVMPERETAAPYLNFAPLENALARLQESAKNYQAALNSPAAQERLRSRATQEQLDRILMSVERSMTNDAGLPRRSWFKHEIYAPGFYTGYGVKTLPGVREAVEQHNWREADAQMSVVAGAITNAAAEIDRATTLLQGGK
;
A
#
# COMPACT_ATOMS: atom_id res chain seq x y z
N GLY A 1 -20.78 -4.90 8.47
CA GLY A 1 -19.94 -3.74 8.28
C GLY A 1 -18.76 -3.68 9.24
N LEU A 2 -17.91 -2.72 9.05
CA LEU A 2 -16.62 -2.52 9.75
C LEU A 2 -16.70 -2.40 11.29
N LEU A 3 -17.85 -2.12 11.87
CA LEU A 3 -17.97 -1.87 13.32
C LEU A 3 -17.53 -3.08 14.16
N GLY A 4 -17.98 -4.28 13.80
CA GLY A 4 -17.65 -5.49 14.56
C GLY A 4 -16.18 -5.84 14.52
N SER A 5 -15.55 -5.76 13.34
CA SER A 5 -14.12 -6.01 13.17
C SER A 5 -13.26 -4.94 13.86
N THR A 6 -13.68 -3.67 13.82
CA THR A 6 -13.02 -2.56 14.48
C THR A 6 -13.01 -2.74 16.00
N GLU A 7 -14.17 -2.92 16.62
CA GLU A 7 -14.28 -3.12 18.07
C GLU A 7 -13.52 -4.37 18.54
N TRP A 8 -13.57 -5.44 17.73
CA TRP A 8 -12.85 -6.66 18.04
C TRP A 8 -11.33 -6.43 17.97
N ALA A 9 -10.84 -5.80 16.92
CA ALA A 9 -9.40 -5.53 16.74
C ALA A 9 -8.86 -4.57 17.82
N GLU A 10 -9.63 -3.54 18.20
CA GLU A 10 -9.27 -2.62 19.28
C GLU A 10 -9.19 -3.35 20.63
N THR A 11 -10.19 -4.18 20.94
CA THR A 11 -10.22 -4.96 22.19
C THR A 11 -9.06 -5.95 22.28
N HIS A 12 -8.62 -6.52 21.15
CA HIS A 12 -7.54 -7.51 21.06
C HIS A 12 -6.22 -6.95 20.56
N ALA A 13 -6.06 -5.62 20.52
CA ALA A 13 -4.90 -5.00 19.89
C ALA A 13 -3.55 -5.51 20.42
N GLU A 14 -3.40 -5.67 21.73
CA GLU A 14 -2.16 -6.21 22.32
C GLU A 14 -1.89 -7.66 21.93
N GLU A 15 -2.92 -8.49 21.82
CA GLU A 15 -2.81 -9.88 21.39
C GLU A 15 -2.43 -9.96 19.93
N LEU A 16 -3.12 -9.19 19.08
CA LEU A 16 -2.85 -9.07 17.63
C LEU A 16 -1.41 -8.60 17.38
N GLN A 17 -0.95 -7.58 18.10
CA GLN A 17 0.42 -7.09 17.96
C GLN A 17 1.48 -8.10 18.35
N ARG A 18 1.15 -9.05 19.23
CA ARG A 18 2.09 -10.09 19.68
C ARG A 18 2.06 -11.34 18.82
N HIS A 19 0.91 -11.67 18.23
CA HIS A 19 0.69 -12.99 17.66
C HIS A 19 0.16 -13.00 16.21
N ALA A 20 -0.42 -11.90 15.71
CA ALA A 20 -0.90 -11.84 14.35
C ALA A 20 0.22 -11.47 13.38
N ALA A 21 0.59 -12.40 12.53
CA ALA A 21 1.63 -12.22 11.53
C ALA A 21 1.07 -11.69 10.19
N LEU A 22 -0.19 -12.03 9.90
CA LEU A 22 -0.88 -11.64 8.66
C LEU A 22 -2.39 -11.61 8.90
N TYR A 23 -3.07 -10.61 8.35
CA TYR A 23 -4.51 -10.58 8.17
C TYR A 23 -4.84 -10.74 6.68
N ILE A 24 -5.73 -11.66 6.33
CA ILE A 24 -6.17 -11.90 4.96
C ILE A 24 -7.64 -11.52 4.86
N ASN A 25 -7.95 -10.63 3.94
CA ASN A 25 -9.29 -10.15 3.64
C ASN A 25 -9.71 -10.56 2.23
N SER A 26 -11.01 -10.74 2.06
CA SER A 26 -11.64 -10.88 0.75
C SER A 26 -13.08 -10.41 0.85
N ASP A 27 -13.45 -9.36 0.11
CA ASP A 27 -14.76 -8.75 0.16
C ASP A 27 -15.67 -9.24 -0.97
N SER A 28 -15.13 -9.31 -2.16
CA SER A 28 -15.86 -9.63 -3.38
C SER A 28 -15.05 -10.50 -4.30
N ASN A 29 -15.72 -11.23 -5.16
CA ASN A 29 -15.09 -12.08 -6.15
C ASN A 29 -15.96 -12.20 -7.39
N GLY A 30 -15.34 -12.20 -8.55
CA GLY A 30 -15.98 -12.34 -9.84
C GLY A 30 -15.01 -12.93 -10.87
N ARG A 31 -15.42 -12.97 -12.12
CA ARG A 31 -14.57 -13.45 -13.21
C ARG A 31 -13.52 -12.41 -13.57
N GLY A 32 -12.33 -12.88 -13.87
CA GLY A 32 -11.30 -12.06 -14.46
C GLY A 32 -9.93 -12.17 -13.81
N PHE A 33 -9.33 -11.05 -13.53
CA PHE A 33 -7.95 -10.93 -13.13
C PHE A 33 -7.81 -10.95 -11.62
N LEU A 34 -6.66 -11.42 -11.13
CA LEU A 34 -6.28 -11.28 -9.74
C LEU A 34 -6.28 -9.78 -9.36
N ASP A 35 -7.02 -9.45 -8.30
CA ASP A 35 -6.98 -8.16 -7.62
C ASP A 35 -6.34 -8.37 -6.24
N VAL A 36 -5.25 -7.65 -5.99
CA VAL A 36 -4.50 -7.77 -4.74
C VAL A 36 -3.96 -6.44 -4.28
N GLY A 37 -4.27 -6.12 -3.03
CA GLY A 37 -3.70 -4.99 -2.30
C GLY A 37 -3.22 -5.42 -0.92
N GLY A 38 -2.34 -4.64 -0.31
CA GLY A 38 -1.85 -4.94 1.03
C GLY A 38 -0.54 -4.30 1.41
N SER A 39 0.04 -4.84 2.46
CA SER A 39 1.36 -4.47 2.94
C SER A 39 2.42 -4.81 1.89
N HIS A 40 3.18 -3.83 1.46
CA HIS A 40 4.15 -4.01 0.36
C HIS A 40 5.32 -4.94 0.72
N THR A 41 5.53 -5.23 1.99
CA THR A 41 6.45 -6.29 2.45
C THR A 41 6.04 -7.69 1.98
N LEU A 42 4.78 -7.87 1.56
CA LEU A 42 4.21 -9.11 1.05
C LEU A 42 4.21 -9.21 -0.49
N GLU A 43 4.67 -8.19 -1.21
CA GLU A 43 4.61 -8.12 -2.67
C GLU A 43 5.29 -9.32 -3.34
N LYS A 44 6.53 -9.62 -2.97
CA LYS A 44 7.26 -10.78 -3.50
C LYS A 44 6.54 -12.09 -3.20
N PHE A 45 6.09 -12.28 -1.96
CA PHE A 45 5.36 -13.47 -1.55
C PHE A 45 4.08 -13.69 -2.36
N MET A 46 3.31 -12.63 -2.58
CA MET A 46 2.11 -12.70 -3.42
C MET A 46 2.41 -13.03 -4.87
N ASN A 47 3.50 -12.49 -5.43
CA ASN A 47 3.95 -12.86 -6.77
C ASN A 47 4.33 -14.35 -6.87
N GLU A 48 4.96 -14.91 -5.83
CA GLU A 48 5.27 -16.32 -5.77
C GLU A 48 4.00 -17.20 -5.74
N VAL A 49 3.00 -16.80 -4.93
CA VAL A 49 1.69 -17.49 -4.93
C VAL A 49 1.00 -17.39 -6.29
N ALA A 50 0.99 -16.20 -6.89
CA ALA A 50 0.33 -15.95 -8.16
C ALA A 50 0.96 -16.70 -9.35
N ARG A 51 2.20 -17.19 -9.24
CA ARG A 51 2.82 -18.07 -10.24
C ARG A 51 2.31 -19.50 -10.18
N ASP A 52 1.82 -19.94 -9.01
CA ASP A 52 1.41 -21.34 -8.79
C ASP A 52 -0.10 -21.56 -8.90
N VAL A 53 -0.89 -20.50 -8.89
CA VAL A 53 -2.34 -20.57 -9.11
C VAL A 53 -2.64 -20.42 -10.59
N VAL A 54 -3.42 -21.36 -11.14
CA VAL A 54 -3.76 -21.38 -12.57
C VAL A 54 -5.09 -20.68 -12.79
N ASP A 55 -5.09 -19.72 -13.70
CA ASP A 55 -6.32 -19.08 -14.16
C ASP A 55 -7.28 -20.09 -14.80
N PRO A 56 -8.57 -20.14 -14.39
CA PRO A 56 -9.49 -21.17 -14.84
C PRO A 56 -9.90 -21.04 -16.31
N GLU A 57 -9.80 -19.87 -16.92
CA GLU A 57 -10.16 -19.64 -18.32
C GLU A 57 -8.95 -19.73 -19.26
N LYS A 58 -7.86 -19.06 -18.93
CA LYS A 58 -6.69 -18.94 -19.79
C LYS A 58 -5.69 -20.08 -19.62
N LYS A 59 -5.79 -20.85 -18.53
CA LYS A 59 -4.88 -21.97 -18.22
C LYS A 59 -3.42 -21.56 -18.12
N ILE A 60 -3.16 -20.34 -17.71
CA ILE A 60 -1.84 -19.78 -17.39
C ILE A 60 -1.82 -19.32 -15.93
N PRO A 61 -0.66 -19.06 -15.32
CA PRO A 61 -0.58 -18.48 -13.98
C PRO A 61 -1.39 -17.17 -13.87
N VAL A 62 -2.12 -17.00 -12.77
CA VAL A 62 -2.92 -15.77 -12.55
C VAL A 62 -2.06 -14.52 -12.55
N GLY A 63 -0.80 -14.61 -12.09
CA GLY A 63 0.15 -13.50 -12.14
C GLY A 63 0.56 -13.13 -13.57
N GLU A 64 0.70 -14.09 -14.48
CA GLU A 64 0.96 -13.82 -15.90
C GLU A 64 -0.26 -13.17 -16.58
N ARG A 65 -1.46 -13.61 -16.24
CA ARG A 65 -2.69 -13.01 -16.74
C ARG A 65 -2.83 -11.55 -16.29
N LEU A 66 -2.58 -11.26 -15.00
CA LEU A 66 -2.57 -9.90 -14.47
C LEU A 66 -1.52 -9.05 -15.19
N ARG A 67 -0.30 -9.55 -15.34
CA ARG A 67 0.77 -8.85 -16.07
C ARG A 67 0.38 -8.51 -17.50
N ALA A 68 -0.26 -9.44 -18.20
CA ALA A 68 -0.74 -9.22 -19.56
C ALA A 68 -1.78 -8.07 -19.60
N ARG A 69 -2.71 -8.03 -18.65
CA ARG A 69 -3.67 -6.93 -18.51
C ARG A 69 -2.99 -5.58 -18.29
N LEU A 70 -2.05 -5.51 -17.34
CA LEU A 70 -1.30 -4.27 -17.07
C LEU A 70 -0.54 -3.76 -18.30
N ILE A 71 -0.02 -4.66 -19.14
CA ILE A 71 0.64 -4.28 -20.39
C ILE A 71 -0.35 -3.76 -21.44
N LEU A 72 -1.57 -4.29 -21.48
CA LEU A 72 -2.58 -3.92 -22.48
C LEU A 72 -3.35 -2.65 -22.09
N GLU A 73 -3.78 -2.56 -20.84
CA GLU A 73 -4.75 -1.59 -20.36
C GLU A 73 -4.16 -0.53 -19.44
N GLY A 74 -3.02 -0.80 -18.79
CA GLY A 74 -2.36 0.11 -17.87
C GLY A 74 -1.91 1.42 -18.51
N ASP A 75 -1.62 2.41 -17.69
CA ASP A 75 -0.99 3.65 -18.13
C ASP A 75 0.46 3.43 -18.61
N ALA A 76 1.18 4.50 -18.96
CA ALA A 76 2.54 4.39 -19.50
C ALA A 76 3.54 3.82 -18.48
N ASP A 77 3.36 4.18 -17.20
CA ASP A 77 4.25 3.72 -16.12
C ASP A 77 3.92 2.27 -15.71
N GLU A 78 2.65 1.92 -15.59
CA GLU A 78 2.21 0.54 -15.34
C GLU A 78 2.67 -0.42 -16.43
N ARG A 79 2.52 -0.04 -17.71
CA ARG A 79 3.02 -0.84 -18.85
C ARG A 79 4.52 -1.03 -18.83
N ARG A 80 5.28 0.01 -18.47
CA ARG A 80 6.74 -0.08 -18.35
C ARG A 80 7.11 -1.01 -17.20
N GLU A 81 6.57 -0.79 -16.00
CA GLU A 81 6.84 -1.62 -14.84
C GLU A 81 6.46 -3.09 -15.08
N ALA A 82 5.30 -3.36 -15.68
CA ALA A 82 4.87 -4.72 -16.00
C ALA A 82 5.80 -5.45 -16.97
N ARG A 83 6.58 -4.74 -17.81
CA ARG A 83 7.59 -5.34 -18.69
C ARG A 83 8.95 -5.49 -18.05
N GLU A 84 9.35 -4.56 -17.21
CA GLU A 84 10.71 -4.45 -16.69
C GLU A 84 10.91 -5.14 -15.33
N ARG A 85 9.88 -5.13 -14.48
CA ARG A 85 9.96 -5.75 -13.15
C ARG A 85 9.72 -7.26 -13.21
N ALA A 86 10.45 -8.00 -12.36
CA ALA A 86 10.22 -9.44 -12.17
C ALA A 86 8.84 -9.69 -11.52
N ASP A 87 8.50 -8.89 -10.51
CA ASP A 87 7.28 -8.98 -9.72
C ASP A 87 6.35 -7.79 -10.03
N PHE A 88 5.04 -8.06 -10.17
CA PHE A 88 4.04 -6.99 -10.28
C PHE A 88 3.83 -6.31 -8.91
N ARG A 89 3.47 -5.04 -8.94
CA ARG A 89 3.14 -4.32 -7.71
C ARG A 89 1.76 -4.72 -7.19
N ILE A 90 1.65 -4.80 -5.87
CA ILE A 90 0.34 -4.89 -5.21
C ILE A 90 -0.15 -3.49 -4.84
N GLY A 91 -1.47 -3.29 -4.82
CA GLY A 91 -2.09 -2.01 -4.46
C GLY A 91 -1.90 -1.67 -2.98
N ALA A 92 -1.79 -0.38 -2.66
CA ALA A 92 -1.94 0.06 -1.29
C ALA A 92 -3.42 0.03 -0.86
N LEU A 93 -3.69 -0.28 0.41
CA LEU A 93 -5.05 -0.33 0.95
C LEU A 93 -5.44 0.99 1.63
N GLY A 94 -6.60 1.49 1.26
CA GLY A 94 -7.27 2.62 1.93
C GLY A 94 -8.12 2.17 3.10
N SER A 95 -9.44 2.24 2.92
CA SER A 95 -10.42 1.72 3.90
C SER A 95 -11.63 1.11 3.19
N GLY A 96 -12.69 0.86 3.92
CA GLY A 96 -13.95 0.35 3.37
C GLY A 96 -14.14 -1.14 3.58
N SER A 97 -13.19 -1.83 4.20
CA SER A 97 -13.27 -3.23 4.53
C SER A 97 -12.60 -3.58 5.85
N ASP A 98 -12.79 -4.82 6.30
CA ASP A 98 -12.37 -5.32 7.61
C ASP A 98 -10.85 -5.36 7.82
N PHE A 99 -10.04 -5.23 6.77
CA PHE A 99 -8.58 -5.04 6.91
C PHE A 99 -8.22 -3.70 7.60
N THR A 100 -9.12 -2.72 7.57
CA THR A 100 -8.87 -1.36 8.05
C THR A 100 -8.35 -1.30 9.50
N PRO A 101 -9.01 -1.89 10.51
CA PRO A 101 -8.50 -1.85 11.89
C PRO A 101 -7.19 -2.60 12.07
N PHE A 102 -7.00 -3.72 11.36
CA PHE A 102 -5.77 -4.51 11.48
C PHE A 102 -4.56 -3.76 10.92
N LEU A 103 -4.66 -3.21 9.73
CA LEU A 103 -3.57 -2.51 9.05
C LEU A 103 -3.41 -1.09 9.58
N GLN A 104 -4.48 -0.29 9.55
CA GLN A 104 -4.43 1.15 9.73
C GLN A 104 -4.35 1.59 11.21
N HIS A 105 -4.81 0.73 12.13
CA HIS A 105 -4.84 1.04 13.56
C HIS A 105 -3.87 0.19 14.37
N VAL A 106 -3.91 -1.14 14.20
CA VAL A 106 -3.08 -2.08 14.98
C VAL A 106 -1.69 -2.26 14.38
N GLY A 107 -1.52 -2.09 13.08
CA GLY A 107 -0.25 -2.26 12.36
C GLY A 107 0.10 -3.73 12.12
N VAL A 108 -0.88 -4.55 11.78
CA VAL A 108 -0.69 -5.94 11.34
C VAL A 108 -0.60 -5.96 9.82
N ALA A 109 0.42 -6.64 9.28
CA ALA A 109 0.55 -6.83 7.83
C ALA A 109 -0.74 -7.46 7.27
N SER A 110 -1.26 -6.90 6.18
CA SER A 110 -2.58 -7.28 5.68
C SER A 110 -2.58 -7.45 4.17
N LEU A 111 -3.43 -8.36 3.69
CA LEU A 111 -3.74 -8.56 2.28
C LEU A 111 -5.24 -8.46 2.06
N ASN A 112 -5.65 -7.86 0.94
CA ASN A 112 -6.99 -7.97 0.39
C ASN A 112 -6.90 -8.67 -0.96
N LEU A 113 -7.66 -9.76 -1.14
CA LEU A 113 -7.60 -10.64 -2.29
C LEU A 113 -8.95 -10.78 -2.97
N GLY A 114 -8.97 -10.79 -4.28
CA GLY A 114 -10.16 -11.02 -5.09
C GLY A 114 -9.82 -11.32 -6.54
N TYR A 115 -10.86 -11.60 -7.31
CA TYR A 115 -10.81 -11.65 -8.76
C TYR A 115 -11.92 -10.80 -9.34
N GLY A 116 -11.71 -10.24 -10.53
CA GLY A 116 -12.71 -9.40 -11.18
C GLY A 116 -12.23 -8.75 -12.47
N GLY A 117 -13.09 -7.87 -13.00
CA GLY A 117 -12.77 -7.05 -14.17
C GLY A 117 -13.24 -7.61 -15.51
N GLU A 118 -13.98 -8.71 -15.52
CA GLU A 118 -14.66 -9.23 -16.73
C GLU A 118 -16.18 -9.17 -16.63
N ASP A 119 -16.73 -8.82 -15.50
CA ASP A 119 -18.17 -8.55 -15.35
C ASP A 119 -18.49 -7.09 -15.66
N GLY A 120 -19.77 -6.84 -15.94
CA GLY A 120 -20.25 -5.49 -16.24
C GLY A 120 -20.38 -4.58 -15.02
N GLY A 121 -20.14 -5.09 -13.80
CA GLY A 121 -20.30 -4.38 -12.55
C GLY A 121 -21.74 -3.90 -12.31
N GLY A 122 -21.90 -2.89 -11.45
CA GLY A 122 -23.17 -2.16 -11.27
C GLY A 122 -24.15 -2.75 -10.26
N SER A 123 -23.89 -3.94 -9.72
CA SER A 123 -24.71 -4.55 -8.65
C SER A 123 -24.30 -4.10 -7.24
N TYR A 124 -23.09 -3.63 -7.06
CA TYR A 124 -22.50 -3.25 -5.78
C TYR A 124 -23.41 -2.31 -4.96
N HIS A 125 -23.69 -2.68 -3.71
CA HIS A 125 -24.56 -1.97 -2.78
C HIS A 125 -25.98 -1.71 -3.29
N SER A 126 -26.49 -2.53 -4.20
CA SER A 126 -27.85 -2.46 -4.71
C SER A 126 -28.64 -3.72 -4.34
N ILE A 127 -29.96 -3.67 -4.56
CA ILE A 127 -30.86 -4.84 -4.39
C ILE A 127 -30.52 -5.97 -5.39
N TYR A 128 -29.78 -5.66 -6.44
CA TYR A 128 -29.36 -6.61 -7.48
C TYR A 128 -28.08 -7.36 -7.10
N ASP A 129 -27.40 -6.96 -6.02
CA ASP A 129 -26.27 -7.71 -5.46
C ASP A 129 -26.79 -8.93 -4.70
N SER A 130 -27.10 -9.97 -5.46
CA SER A 130 -27.78 -11.17 -4.99
C SER A 130 -27.12 -12.43 -5.52
N PHE A 131 -27.37 -13.57 -4.85
CA PHE A 131 -26.90 -14.87 -5.32
C PHE A 131 -27.36 -15.20 -6.75
N ASP A 132 -28.61 -14.84 -7.09
CA ASP A 132 -29.16 -15.07 -8.43
C ASP A 132 -28.40 -14.26 -9.51
N ASN A 133 -28.04 -13.02 -9.22
CA ASN A 133 -27.18 -12.22 -10.09
C ASN A 133 -25.78 -12.83 -10.22
N TYR A 134 -25.19 -13.27 -9.12
CA TYR A 134 -23.87 -13.86 -9.11
C TYR A 134 -23.80 -15.12 -9.99
N VAL A 135 -24.70 -16.08 -9.80
CA VAL A 135 -24.70 -17.34 -10.53
C VAL A 135 -25.15 -17.23 -11.98
N ARG A 136 -25.79 -16.14 -12.38
CA ARG A 136 -26.19 -15.92 -13.78
C ARG A 136 -25.17 -15.14 -14.59
N PHE A 137 -24.55 -14.13 -13.98
CA PHE A 137 -23.82 -13.12 -14.74
C PHE A 137 -22.36 -12.94 -14.29
N ILE A 138 -22.02 -13.23 -13.03
CA ILE A 138 -20.70 -12.97 -12.50
C ILE A 138 -19.80 -14.20 -12.61
N ASP A 139 -20.12 -15.29 -11.90
CA ASP A 139 -19.33 -16.52 -11.91
C ASP A 139 -20.26 -17.76 -11.88
N PRO A 140 -20.91 -18.10 -13.01
CA PRO A 140 -21.92 -19.15 -13.08
C PRO A 140 -21.44 -20.55 -12.69
N THR A 141 -20.17 -20.83 -12.86
CA THR A 141 -19.54 -22.13 -12.57
C THR A 141 -18.76 -22.13 -11.27
N PHE A 142 -18.67 -20.99 -10.58
CA PHE A 142 -17.84 -20.79 -9.39
C PHE A 142 -16.35 -21.05 -9.59
N ASP A 143 -15.87 -20.98 -10.82
CA ASP A 143 -14.47 -21.26 -11.13
C ASP A 143 -13.55 -20.25 -10.48
N TYR A 144 -13.93 -18.97 -10.44
CA TYR A 144 -13.16 -17.94 -9.77
C TYR A 144 -13.35 -17.94 -8.24
N GLY A 145 -14.50 -18.40 -7.75
CA GLY A 145 -14.68 -18.68 -6.32
C GLY A 145 -13.70 -19.78 -5.85
N ILE A 146 -13.53 -20.84 -6.64
CA ILE A 146 -12.55 -21.90 -6.37
C ILE A 146 -11.12 -21.35 -6.46
N THR A 147 -10.83 -20.55 -7.48
CA THR A 147 -9.50 -19.94 -7.68
C THR A 147 -9.13 -19.00 -6.53
N LEU A 148 -10.10 -18.22 -6.00
CA LEU A 148 -9.88 -17.40 -4.82
C LEU A 148 -9.59 -18.25 -3.58
N ALA A 149 -10.36 -19.30 -3.35
CA ALA A 149 -10.13 -20.23 -2.24
C ALA A 149 -8.76 -20.91 -2.35
N GLU A 150 -8.32 -21.28 -3.54
CA GLU A 150 -6.97 -21.81 -3.80
C GLU A 150 -5.89 -20.77 -3.51
N THR A 151 -6.07 -19.54 -3.95
CA THR A 151 -5.14 -18.44 -3.72
C THR A 151 -4.97 -18.14 -2.24
N ALA A 152 -6.09 -17.89 -1.53
CA ALA A 152 -6.09 -17.61 -0.10
C ALA A 152 -5.58 -18.81 0.72
N GLY A 153 -5.93 -20.02 0.31
CA GLY A 153 -5.44 -21.25 0.94
C GLY A 153 -3.92 -21.41 0.78
N ARG A 154 -3.35 -21.12 -0.41
CA ARG A 154 -1.89 -21.14 -0.63
C ARG A 154 -1.17 -20.06 0.17
N VAL A 155 -1.73 -18.83 0.22
CA VAL A 155 -1.22 -17.76 1.08
C VAL A 155 -1.14 -18.23 2.53
N THR A 156 -2.26 -18.75 3.05
CA THR A 156 -2.35 -19.21 4.44
C THR A 156 -1.37 -20.33 4.74
N LEU A 157 -1.38 -21.38 3.93
CA LEU A 157 -0.53 -22.57 4.16
C LEU A 157 0.96 -22.25 4.07
N ARG A 158 1.37 -21.51 3.04
CA ARG A 158 2.79 -21.12 2.87
C ARG A 158 3.27 -20.21 3.99
N PHE A 159 2.40 -19.29 4.44
CA PHE A 159 2.75 -18.39 5.53
C PHE A 159 2.85 -19.11 6.86
N ALA A 160 1.93 -20.05 7.11
CA ALA A 160 1.91 -20.85 8.34
C ALA A 160 3.02 -21.92 8.42
N ASP A 161 3.45 -22.45 7.26
CA ASP A 161 4.48 -23.52 7.16
C ASP A 161 5.89 -22.95 6.88
N ALA A 162 6.03 -21.63 6.80
CA ALA A 162 7.32 -21.01 6.57
C ALA A 162 8.23 -21.14 7.80
N ASP A 163 9.48 -21.53 7.58
CA ASP A 163 10.52 -21.55 8.63
C ASP A 163 10.80 -20.15 9.19
N THR A 164 10.61 -19.13 8.37
CA THR A 164 10.62 -17.71 8.71
C THR A 164 9.58 -16.96 7.85
N LEU A 165 8.98 -15.92 8.39
CA LEU A 165 7.97 -15.15 7.69
C LEU A 165 8.47 -14.62 6.34
N PRO A 166 7.73 -14.86 5.24
CA PRO A 166 8.17 -14.56 3.87
C PRO A 166 8.01 -13.07 3.52
N LEU A 167 8.53 -12.19 4.37
CA LEU A 167 8.51 -10.75 4.15
C LEU A 167 9.75 -10.31 3.36
N SER A 168 9.56 -9.43 2.38
CA SER A 168 10.63 -8.88 1.54
C SER A 168 10.65 -7.35 1.63
N PHE A 169 11.84 -6.79 1.82
CA PHE A 169 12.00 -5.36 2.00
C PHE A 169 12.53 -4.64 0.75
N GLY A 170 12.99 -5.36 -0.27
CA GLY A 170 13.45 -4.78 -1.53
C GLY A 170 12.31 -4.06 -2.25
N ASP A 171 11.25 -4.80 -2.59
CA ASP A 171 10.06 -4.24 -3.26
C ASP A 171 9.35 -3.19 -2.40
N PHE A 172 9.30 -3.40 -1.08
CA PHE A 172 8.79 -2.41 -0.13
C PHE A 172 9.55 -1.09 -0.23
N SER A 173 10.89 -1.11 -0.16
CA SER A 173 11.71 0.10 -0.25
C SER A 173 11.58 0.80 -1.60
N ASP A 174 11.45 0.06 -2.70
CA ASP A 174 11.19 0.59 -4.04
C ASP A 174 9.82 1.29 -4.11
N THR A 175 8.81 0.71 -3.49
CA THR A 175 7.47 1.29 -3.46
C THR A 175 7.44 2.57 -2.61
N VAL A 176 8.08 2.59 -1.44
CA VAL A 176 8.23 3.81 -0.63
C VAL A 176 9.01 4.89 -1.40
N SER A 177 10.05 4.50 -2.18
CA SER A 177 10.78 5.43 -3.05
C SER A 177 9.88 6.10 -4.08
N ARG A 178 8.97 5.33 -4.69
CA ARG A 178 7.98 5.88 -5.61
C ARG A 178 7.06 6.89 -4.91
N TYR A 179 6.56 6.57 -3.72
CA TYR A 179 5.68 7.47 -2.96
C TYR A 179 6.37 8.78 -2.57
N VAL A 180 7.65 8.72 -2.18
CA VAL A 180 8.44 9.93 -1.89
C VAL A 180 8.60 10.78 -3.16
N LYS A 181 8.91 10.18 -4.31
CA LYS A 181 9.01 10.90 -5.59
C LYS A 181 7.69 11.53 -6.00
N GLU A 182 6.59 10.82 -5.86
CA GLU A 182 5.25 11.31 -6.18
C GLU A 182 4.87 12.52 -5.34
N VAL A 183 5.11 12.48 -4.02
CA VAL A 183 4.76 13.60 -3.14
C VAL A 183 5.69 14.80 -3.33
N THR A 184 6.96 14.56 -3.64
CA THR A 184 7.90 15.63 -4.01
C THR A 184 7.46 16.33 -5.29
N LYS A 185 7.14 15.53 -6.31
CA LYS A 185 6.62 16.07 -7.58
C LYS A 185 5.31 16.84 -7.38
N LEU A 186 4.39 16.31 -6.59
CA LEU A 186 3.13 16.98 -6.25
C LEU A 186 3.38 18.37 -5.65
N ALA A 187 4.33 18.49 -4.73
CA ALA A 187 4.66 19.78 -4.11
C ALA A 187 5.26 20.77 -5.12
N ASP A 188 6.11 20.30 -6.03
CA ASP A 188 6.70 21.12 -7.08
C ASP A 188 5.63 21.57 -8.10
N ASP A 189 4.82 20.64 -8.60
CA ASP A 189 3.71 20.92 -9.52
C ASP A 189 2.73 21.95 -8.90
N THR A 190 2.33 21.75 -7.65
CA THR A 190 1.43 22.67 -6.94
C THR A 190 2.03 24.07 -6.82
N ARG A 191 3.33 24.18 -6.53
CA ARG A 191 4.02 25.46 -6.47
C ARG A 191 4.03 26.17 -7.82
N GLU A 192 4.29 25.43 -8.91
CA GLU A 192 4.28 25.96 -10.28
C GLU A 192 2.87 26.40 -10.69
N GLU A 193 1.84 25.63 -10.37
CA GLU A 193 0.43 25.97 -10.66
C GLU A 193 -0.01 27.24 -9.95
N ILE A 194 0.32 27.41 -8.67
CA ILE A 194 0.04 28.64 -7.91
C ILE A 194 0.77 29.83 -8.53
N ALA A 195 2.05 29.67 -8.87
CA ALA A 195 2.83 30.73 -9.49
C ALA A 195 2.26 31.14 -10.85
N GLU A 196 1.88 30.19 -11.69
CA GLU A 196 1.28 30.43 -12.99
C GLU A 196 -0.11 31.04 -12.89
N LYS A 197 -0.97 30.57 -11.99
CA LYS A 197 -2.27 31.20 -11.69
C LYS A 197 -2.10 32.67 -11.31
N ASN A 198 -1.18 32.95 -10.39
CA ASN A 198 -0.90 34.30 -9.94
C ASN A 198 -0.36 35.20 -11.08
N ARG A 199 0.44 34.65 -12.00
CA ARG A 199 0.92 35.34 -13.18
C ARG A 199 -0.24 35.70 -14.11
N ARG A 200 -1.12 34.76 -14.44
CA ARG A 200 -2.30 34.99 -15.30
C ARG A 200 -3.26 36.01 -14.71
N ILE A 201 -3.34 36.12 -13.39
CA ILE A 201 -4.11 37.18 -12.72
C ILE A 201 -3.42 38.52 -12.93
N ALA A 202 -2.10 38.59 -12.75
CA ALA A 202 -1.32 39.84 -12.79
C ALA A 202 -1.24 40.44 -14.20
N ASP A 203 -1.09 39.61 -15.23
CA ASP A 203 -0.98 40.04 -16.64
C ASP A 203 -2.31 40.22 -17.34
N GLY A 204 -3.44 39.90 -16.66
CA GLY A 204 -4.78 40.06 -17.19
C GLY A 204 -5.23 38.98 -18.15
N THR A 205 -4.48 37.87 -18.28
CA THR A 205 -4.81 36.74 -19.17
C THR A 205 -6.23 36.21 -18.94
N PHE A 206 -6.64 36.07 -17.67
CA PHE A 206 -8.00 35.63 -17.31
C PHE A 206 -9.07 36.58 -17.89
N ARG A 207 -8.84 37.90 -17.80
CA ARG A 207 -9.78 38.88 -18.30
C ARG A 207 -9.84 38.92 -19.83
N ALA A 208 -8.71 38.74 -20.48
CA ALA A 208 -8.61 38.76 -21.95
C ALA A 208 -9.18 37.49 -22.60
N GLY A 209 -9.02 36.31 -21.96
CA GLY A 209 -9.47 35.01 -22.45
C GLY A 209 -10.91 34.64 -22.08
N PHE A 210 -11.58 35.47 -21.29
CA PHE A 210 -12.93 35.18 -20.79
C PHE A 210 -13.99 35.50 -21.83
N ASP A 211 -15.04 34.69 -21.94
CA ASP A 211 -16.20 34.93 -22.79
C ASP A 211 -17.11 35.99 -22.11
N PRO A 212 -17.29 37.17 -22.73
CA PRO A 212 -18.10 38.25 -22.14
C PRO A 212 -19.60 37.94 -22.05
N THR A 213 -20.06 36.84 -22.66
CA THR A 213 -21.48 36.40 -22.62
C THR A 213 -21.75 35.48 -21.40
N GLU A 214 -20.71 35.02 -20.71
CA GLU A 214 -20.83 34.17 -19.55
C GLU A 214 -20.59 34.92 -18.23
N THR A 215 -21.16 34.44 -17.15
CA THR A 215 -20.87 34.96 -15.81
C THR A 215 -19.54 34.41 -15.34
N TYR A 216 -18.56 35.27 -15.11
CA TYR A 216 -17.21 34.91 -14.69
C TYR A 216 -16.83 35.51 -13.34
N VAL A 217 -16.32 34.69 -12.48
CA VAL A 217 -15.72 35.11 -11.20
C VAL A 217 -14.21 35.07 -11.35
N MET A 218 -13.56 36.23 -11.26
CA MET A 218 -12.10 36.29 -11.29
C MET A 218 -11.51 35.44 -10.16
N PRO A 219 -10.56 34.56 -10.45
CA PRO A 219 -9.88 33.82 -9.39
C PRO A 219 -9.09 34.79 -8.49
N GLU A 220 -9.10 34.49 -7.21
CA GLU A 220 -8.29 35.25 -6.26
C GLU A 220 -6.83 34.80 -6.32
N ARG A 221 -5.95 35.77 -6.02
CA ARG A 221 -4.51 35.52 -5.92
C ARG A 221 -4.21 34.67 -4.70
N GLU A 222 -3.44 33.61 -4.88
CA GLU A 222 -2.99 32.75 -3.78
C GLU A 222 -1.64 33.21 -3.24
N THR A 223 -1.40 32.93 -1.95
CA THR A 223 -0.07 33.09 -1.36
C THR A 223 0.90 32.15 -2.06
N ALA A 224 2.09 32.65 -2.41
CA ALA A 224 3.13 31.83 -3.03
C ALA A 224 3.48 30.62 -2.15
N ALA A 225 3.48 29.44 -2.73
CA ALA A 225 3.86 28.24 -2.01
C ALA A 225 5.36 28.27 -1.66
N PRO A 226 5.73 27.92 -0.43
CA PRO A 226 7.13 27.86 -0.03
C PRO A 226 7.82 26.63 -0.64
N TYR A 227 9.15 26.64 -0.62
CA TYR A 227 9.92 25.42 -0.82
C TYR A 227 9.82 24.55 0.43
N LEU A 228 9.45 23.28 0.22
CA LEU A 228 9.43 22.28 1.28
C LEU A 228 10.78 21.53 1.31
N ASN A 229 11.25 21.21 2.53
CA ASN A 229 12.50 20.47 2.69
C ASN A 229 12.21 18.95 2.73
N PHE A 230 12.43 18.25 1.63
CA PHE A 230 12.27 16.80 1.54
C PHE A 230 13.46 15.98 2.05
N ALA A 231 14.57 16.61 2.44
CA ALA A 231 15.77 15.90 2.90
C ALA A 231 15.52 14.90 4.06
N PRO A 232 14.63 15.14 5.04
CA PRO A 232 14.30 14.14 6.04
C PRO A 232 13.73 12.84 5.45
N LEU A 233 12.82 12.94 4.46
CA LEU A 233 12.25 11.78 3.77
C LEU A 233 13.29 11.07 2.90
N GLU A 234 14.10 11.81 2.16
CA GLU A 234 15.16 11.27 1.31
C GLU A 234 16.21 10.50 2.13
N ASN A 235 16.63 11.06 3.27
CA ASN A 235 17.58 10.40 4.18
C ASN A 235 16.99 9.12 4.80
N ALA A 236 15.72 9.18 5.24
CA ALA A 236 15.03 8.01 5.77
C ALA A 236 14.87 6.92 4.71
N LEU A 237 14.52 7.29 3.49
CA LEU A 237 14.44 6.38 2.35
C LEU A 237 15.78 5.73 2.02
N ALA A 238 16.86 6.51 1.95
CA ALA A 238 18.20 5.97 1.69
C ALA A 238 18.60 4.94 2.75
N ARG A 239 18.30 5.21 4.02
CA ARG A 239 18.50 4.25 5.11
C ARG A 239 17.66 2.99 4.94
N LEU A 240 16.38 3.11 4.60
CA LEU A 240 15.50 1.96 4.37
C LEU A 240 16.03 1.07 3.24
N GLN A 241 16.47 1.67 2.13
CA GLN A 241 17.04 0.94 1.00
C GLN A 241 18.32 0.20 1.38
N GLU A 242 19.19 0.83 2.16
CA GLU A 242 20.40 0.17 2.66
C GLU A 242 20.07 -0.98 3.61
N SER A 243 19.16 -0.77 4.56
CA SER A 243 18.70 -1.82 5.49
C SER A 243 18.08 -3.00 4.75
N ALA A 244 17.23 -2.75 3.75
CA ALA A 244 16.63 -3.79 2.92
C ALA A 244 17.67 -4.62 2.17
N LYS A 245 18.66 -3.96 1.56
CA LYS A 245 19.79 -4.61 0.88
C LYS A 245 20.63 -5.46 1.83
N ASN A 246 20.97 -4.92 2.99
CA ASN A 246 21.78 -5.60 4.00
C ASN A 246 21.05 -6.83 4.58
N TYR A 247 19.74 -6.71 4.83
CA TYR A 247 18.91 -7.84 5.25
C TYR A 247 18.91 -8.97 4.22
N GLN A 248 18.67 -8.65 2.95
CA GLN A 248 18.66 -9.65 1.89
C GLN A 248 20.02 -10.35 1.75
N ALA A 249 21.11 -9.60 1.84
CA ALA A 249 22.47 -10.16 1.82
C ALA A 249 22.74 -11.05 3.03
N ALA A 250 22.32 -10.63 4.22
CA ALA A 250 22.47 -11.42 5.45
C ALA A 250 21.64 -12.71 5.39
N LEU A 251 20.38 -12.64 4.97
CA LEU A 251 19.47 -13.78 4.85
C LEU A 251 20.02 -14.86 3.90
N ASN A 252 20.67 -14.46 2.83
CA ASN A 252 21.26 -15.37 1.85
C ASN A 252 22.64 -15.91 2.25
N SER A 253 23.19 -15.48 3.38
CA SER A 253 24.52 -15.92 3.82
C SER A 253 24.50 -17.35 4.39
N PRO A 254 25.56 -18.15 4.19
CA PRO A 254 25.67 -19.47 4.81
C PRO A 254 25.57 -19.43 6.34
N ALA A 255 26.07 -18.38 6.96
CA ALA A 255 26.01 -18.22 8.41
C ALA A 255 24.57 -18.02 8.93
N ALA A 256 23.76 -17.23 8.22
CA ALA A 256 22.35 -17.05 8.54
C ALA A 256 21.57 -18.36 8.34
N GLN A 257 21.82 -19.07 7.25
CA GLN A 257 21.17 -20.36 6.98
C GLN A 257 21.46 -21.39 8.07
N GLU A 258 22.68 -21.43 8.61
CA GLU A 258 23.03 -22.29 9.74
C GLU A 258 22.30 -21.86 11.02
N ARG A 259 22.20 -20.56 11.29
CA ARG A 259 21.48 -20.03 12.47
C ARG A 259 19.98 -20.30 12.40
N LEU A 260 19.38 -20.20 11.21
CA LEU A 260 17.97 -20.45 10.96
C LEU A 260 17.57 -21.94 11.09
N ARG A 261 18.51 -22.85 11.32
CA ARG A 261 18.20 -24.22 11.77
C ARG A 261 17.69 -24.26 13.22
N SER A 262 17.96 -23.21 13.98
CA SER A 262 17.48 -23.09 15.37
C SER A 262 16.08 -22.48 15.37
N ARG A 263 15.09 -23.22 15.87
CA ARG A 263 13.72 -22.73 16.06
C ARG A 263 13.65 -21.45 16.91
N ALA A 264 14.48 -21.34 17.93
CA ALA A 264 14.54 -20.14 18.75
C ALA A 264 15.00 -18.91 17.95
N THR A 265 15.91 -19.09 16.98
CA THR A 265 16.35 -18.02 16.08
C THR A 265 15.24 -17.65 15.10
N GLN A 266 14.53 -18.63 14.52
CA GLN A 266 13.37 -18.40 13.65
C GLN A 266 12.30 -17.60 14.39
N GLU A 267 11.87 -18.04 15.57
CA GLU A 267 10.87 -17.36 16.38
C GLU A 267 11.29 -15.93 16.80
N GLN A 268 12.58 -15.72 17.03
CA GLN A 268 13.09 -14.38 17.34
C GLN A 268 13.08 -13.48 16.08
N LEU A 269 13.47 -14.03 14.93
CA LEU A 269 13.40 -13.32 13.65
C LEU A 269 11.96 -12.94 13.32
N ASP A 270 11.04 -13.87 13.41
CA ASP A 270 9.62 -13.65 13.08
C ASP A 270 9.01 -12.55 13.95
N ARG A 271 9.32 -12.51 15.25
CA ARG A 271 8.88 -11.40 16.12
C ARG A 271 9.39 -10.03 15.66
N ILE A 272 10.62 -9.97 15.16
CA ILE A 272 11.16 -8.72 14.60
C ILE A 272 10.47 -8.40 13.28
N LEU A 273 10.30 -9.38 12.40
CA LEU A 273 9.63 -9.19 11.11
C LEU A 273 8.19 -8.70 11.25
N MET A 274 7.43 -9.27 12.19
CA MET A 274 6.07 -8.81 12.53
C MET A 274 6.04 -7.37 13.04
N SER A 275 7.11 -6.88 13.67
CA SER A 275 7.15 -5.51 14.18
C SER A 275 7.39 -4.46 13.09
N VAL A 276 7.84 -4.83 11.89
CA VAL A 276 8.14 -3.88 10.83
C VAL A 276 6.90 -3.09 10.40
N GLU A 277 5.77 -3.75 10.13
CA GLU A 277 4.53 -3.06 9.74
C GLU A 277 4.07 -2.10 10.86
N ARG A 278 4.04 -2.59 12.09
CA ARG A 278 3.67 -1.77 13.26
C ARG A 278 4.58 -0.57 13.48
N SER A 279 5.87 -0.68 13.17
CA SER A 279 6.82 0.42 13.35
C SER A 279 6.54 1.63 12.45
N MET A 280 5.69 1.44 11.43
CA MET A 280 5.20 2.50 10.54
C MET A 280 3.93 3.19 11.05
N THR A 281 3.42 2.79 12.21
CA THR A 281 2.29 3.46 12.87
C THR A 281 2.77 4.51 13.88
N ASN A 282 1.93 5.54 14.08
CA ASN A 282 2.14 6.60 15.04
C ASN A 282 0.93 6.70 15.98
N ASP A 283 1.14 6.64 17.28
CA ASP A 283 0.05 6.69 18.27
C ASP A 283 -0.72 8.01 18.28
N ALA A 284 -0.10 9.12 17.87
CA ALA A 284 -0.82 10.37 17.68
C ALA A 284 -1.80 10.32 16.50
N GLY A 285 -1.60 9.38 15.58
CA GLY A 285 -2.38 9.20 14.36
C GLY A 285 -2.25 10.34 13.36
N LEU A 286 -2.97 10.20 12.26
CA LEU A 286 -2.97 11.17 11.18
C LEU A 286 -3.70 12.46 11.54
N PRO A 287 -3.31 13.62 10.99
CA PRO A 287 -3.99 14.88 11.22
C PRO A 287 -5.51 14.79 11.07
N ARG A 288 -6.27 15.30 12.05
CA ARG A 288 -7.74 15.34 12.09
C ARG A 288 -8.45 13.97 12.09
N ARG A 289 -7.71 12.84 12.09
CA ARG A 289 -8.23 11.47 12.15
C ARG A 289 -7.27 10.53 12.89
N SER A 290 -7.05 10.83 14.16
CA SER A 290 -6.07 10.16 15.03
C SER A 290 -6.27 8.64 15.17
N TRP A 291 -7.44 8.13 14.82
CA TRP A 291 -7.70 6.69 14.80
C TRP A 291 -6.87 5.97 13.73
N PHE A 292 -6.63 6.59 12.57
CA PHE A 292 -5.74 6.07 11.54
C PHE A 292 -4.30 6.38 11.92
N LYS A 293 -3.51 5.36 12.19
CA LYS A 293 -2.15 5.47 12.73
C LYS A 293 -1.05 5.22 11.70
N HIS A 294 -1.38 4.58 10.57
CA HIS A 294 -0.38 4.18 9.59
C HIS A 294 0.10 5.36 8.74
N GLU A 295 1.41 5.63 8.73
CA GLU A 295 1.99 6.83 8.11
C GLU A 295 2.36 6.64 6.62
N ILE A 296 2.39 5.39 6.12
CA ILE A 296 2.78 5.12 4.73
C ILE A 296 1.57 5.07 3.80
N TYR A 297 0.44 4.51 4.25
CA TYR A 297 -0.81 4.45 3.51
C TYR A 297 -2.02 4.41 4.45
N ALA A 298 -3.02 5.19 4.11
CA ALA A 298 -4.29 5.26 4.83
C ALA A 298 -5.39 5.76 3.88
N PRO A 299 -6.68 5.63 4.24
CA PRO A 299 -7.73 6.28 3.47
C PRO A 299 -7.54 7.80 3.47
N GLY A 300 -7.78 8.45 2.36
CA GLY A 300 -7.73 9.91 2.27
C GLY A 300 -8.85 10.57 3.05
N PHE A 301 -8.60 11.78 3.54
CA PHE A 301 -9.58 12.52 4.35
C PHE A 301 -10.89 12.82 3.58
N TYR A 302 -10.78 13.01 2.26
CA TYR A 302 -11.91 13.30 1.39
C TYR A 302 -12.16 12.25 0.30
N THR A 303 -11.47 11.11 0.32
CA THR A 303 -11.50 10.13 -0.78
C THR A 303 -12.37 8.90 -0.50
N GLY A 304 -13.10 8.88 0.60
CA GLY A 304 -13.87 7.70 0.99
C GLY A 304 -12.97 6.49 1.21
N TYR A 305 -13.12 5.45 0.40
CA TYR A 305 -12.29 4.25 0.46
C TYR A 305 -10.88 4.42 -0.13
N GLY A 306 -10.72 5.44 -0.97
CA GLY A 306 -9.49 5.64 -1.73
C GLY A 306 -8.27 5.89 -0.84
N VAL A 307 -7.19 5.18 -1.13
CA VAL A 307 -5.93 5.31 -0.41
C VAL A 307 -5.21 6.60 -0.74
N LYS A 308 -4.54 7.16 0.25
CA LYS A 308 -3.47 8.15 0.11
C LYS A 308 -2.16 7.56 0.62
N THR A 309 -1.12 7.70 -0.15
CA THR A 309 0.23 7.29 0.23
C THR A 309 0.97 8.47 0.83
N LEU A 310 1.74 8.25 1.89
CA LEU A 310 2.33 9.27 2.76
C LEU A 310 1.28 10.33 3.16
N PRO A 311 0.13 9.90 3.73
CA PRO A 311 -1.09 10.67 3.79
C PRO A 311 -0.91 12.02 4.49
N GLY A 312 -0.15 12.09 5.57
CA GLY A 312 0.09 13.31 6.32
C GLY A 312 0.73 14.42 5.49
N VAL A 313 1.74 14.08 4.67
CA VAL A 313 2.43 15.04 3.80
C VAL A 313 1.60 15.34 2.55
N ARG A 314 1.12 14.29 1.86
CA ARG A 314 0.39 14.42 0.60
C ARG A 314 -0.84 15.31 0.74
N GLU A 315 -1.67 15.05 1.73
CA GLU A 315 -2.91 15.81 1.95
C GLU A 315 -2.65 17.25 2.40
N ALA A 316 -1.62 17.48 3.19
CA ALA A 316 -1.24 18.82 3.57
C ALA A 316 -0.79 19.65 2.35
N VAL A 317 -0.05 19.05 1.39
CA VAL A 317 0.30 19.69 0.11
C VAL A 317 -0.94 19.95 -0.73
N GLU A 318 -1.82 18.96 -0.92
CA GLU A 318 -3.07 19.08 -1.69
C GLU A 318 -4.01 20.17 -1.12
N GLN A 319 -3.98 20.40 0.19
CA GLN A 319 -4.76 21.43 0.89
C GLN A 319 -4.04 22.75 1.02
N HIS A 320 -2.85 22.91 0.44
CA HIS A 320 -1.98 24.08 0.56
C HIS A 320 -1.65 24.46 2.03
N ASN A 321 -1.67 23.46 2.92
CA ASN A 321 -1.29 23.62 4.33
C ASN A 321 0.21 23.36 4.53
N TRP A 322 1.03 24.30 4.06
CA TRP A 322 2.48 24.17 4.00
C TRP A 322 3.14 23.91 5.34
N ARG A 323 2.60 24.52 6.41
CA ARG A 323 3.12 24.31 7.76
C ARG A 323 2.88 22.89 8.25
N GLU A 324 1.71 22.31 7.95
CA GLU A 324 1.40 20.93 8.27
C GLU A 324 2.24 19.99 7.42
N ALA A 325 2.42 20.28 6.12
CA ALA A 325 3.27 19.51 5.24
C ALA A 325 4.70 19.38 5.77
N ASP A 326 5.30 20.50 6.20
CA ASP A 326 6.64 20.54 6.79
C ASP A 326 6.73 19.72 8.08
N ALA A 327 5.74 19.85 8.97
CA ALA A 327 5.67 19.09 10.22
C ALA A 327 5.52 17.56 9.94
N GLN A 328 4.65 17.19 9.00
CA GLN A 328 4.38 15.78 8.67
C GLN A 328 5.55 15.09 7.96
N MET A 329 6.42 15.82 7.28
CA MET A 329 7.65 15.22 6.72
C MET A 329 8.51 14.56 7.78
N SER A 330 8.66 15.19 8.94
CA SER A 330 9.43 14.60 10.05
C SER A 330 8.75 13.37 10.65
N VAL A 331 7.41 13.35 10.71
CA VAL A 331 6.63 12.21 11.21
C VAL A 331 6.78 11.01 10.28
N VAL A 332 6.56 11.19 8.98
CA VAL A 332 6.70 10.13 7.98
C VAL A 332 8.13 9.63 7.88
N ALA A 333 9.12 10.54 7.90
CA ALA A 333 10.54 10.16 7.94
C ALA A 333 10.88 9.32 9.19
N GLY A 334 10.27 9.64 10.33
CA GLY A 334 10.37 8.85 11.54
C GLY A 334 9.83 7.42 11.36
N ALA A 335 8.64 7.27 10.79
CA ALA A 335 8.03 5.97 10.49
C ALA A 335 8.92 5.11 9.56
N ILE A 336 9.42 5.69 8.46
CA ILE A 336 10.35 5.02 7.54
C ILE A 336 11.65 4.61 8.27
N THR A 337 12.18 5.48 9.13
CA THR A 337 13.40 5.22 9.90
C THR A 337 13.18 4.10 10.93
N ASN A 338 12.02 4.04 11.56
CA ASN A 338 11.66 2.97 12.49
C ASN A 338 11.58 1.62 11.78
N ALA A 339 10.95 1.56 10.59
CA ALA A 339 10.93 0.35 9.78
C ALA A 339 12.35 -0.11 9.41
N ALA A 340 13.21 0.82 8.96
CA ALA A 340 14.61 0.52 8.69
C ALA A 340 15.35 -0.04 9.93
N ALA A 341 15.08 0.51 11.12
CA ALA A 341 15.70 0.03 12.36
C ALA A 341 15.26 -1.39 12.73
N GLU A 342 13.99 -1.78 12.53
CA GLU A 342 13.54 -3.14 12.72
C GLU A 342 14.20 -4.11 11.72
N ILE A 343 14.34 -3.69 10.46
CA ILE A 343 15.06 -4.47 9.43
C ILE A 343 16.55 -4.64 9.81
N ASP A 344 17.20 -3.60 10.35
CA ASP A 344 18.58 -3.66 10.84
C ASP A 344 18.71 -4.62 12.02
N ARG A 345 17.72 -4.67 12.93
CA ARG A 345 17.67 -5.66 14.03
C ARG A 345 17.59 -7.09 13.50
N ALA A 346 16.74 -7.35 12.50
CA ALA A 346 16.65 -8.64 11.85
C ALA A 346 17.99 -9.03 11.20
N THR A 347 18.64 -8.09 10.52
CA THR A 347 19.98 -8.27 9.93
C THR A 347 21.02 -8.62 10.98
N THR A 348 21.03 -7.90 12.11
CA THR A 348 21.96 -8.13 13.22
C THR A 348 21.78 -9.53 13.81
N LEU A 349 20.55 -9.98 14.01
CA LEU A 349 20.25 -11.33 14.47
C LEU A 349 20.80 -12.39 13.52
N LEU A 350 20.58 -12.22 12.20
CA LEU A 350 21.08 -13.13 11.17
C LEU A 350 22.61 -13.19 11.13
N GLN A 351 23.30 -12.10 11.43
CA GLN A 351 24.77 -12.00 11.48
C GLN A 351 25.36 -12.48 12.81
N GLY A 352 24.54 -12.76 13.81
CA GLY A 352 24.98 -13.24 15.12
C GLY A 352 25.29 -12.18 16.14
N GLY A 353 24.86 -10.97 15.89
CA GLY A 353 24.83 -9.93 16.91
C GLY A 353 23.76 -10.22 17.98
N LYS A 354 23.96 -9.63 19.15
CA LYS A 354 22.99 -9.69 20.26
C LYS A 354 22.05 -8.48 20.18
#